data_79e65fafca0677bd40d25cae5088e8ef
#
_entry.id   79e65fafca0677bd40d25cae5088e8ef
#
_cell.length_a   1.000
_cell.length_b   1.000
_cell.length_c   1.000
_cell.angle_alpha   90.00
_cell.angle_beta   90.00
_cell.angle_gamma   90.00
#
_symmetry.space_group_name_H-M   'P 1'
#
loop_
_entity.id
_entity.type
_entity.pdbx_description
1 polymer ?
#
loop_
_entity_poly.entity_id
_entity_poly.type
_entity_poly.pdbx_seq_one_letter_code
_entity_poly.pdbx_strand_id
1 'polypeptide(L)'
;KLFSTFAIKNIMEWKKFRDFDYLVSDDGLVKRIKTGKIIKQHENYGYKIVCLSNNGKHYYFRVHRIIGELFLPITGNVINHKNGIRNDNRLKNLEWCTQSYNVKHSYDILNRTRIKSDVNSVYMYDTDYTFIKEYKSLSECSKKTGFSKGNISQCCNKKGYRKTVNGYIFEYGIVNRFKKKLC
;
A
#
# COMPACT_ATOMS: atom_id res chain seq x y z
N LYS A 1 -35.28 38.39 18.24
CA LYS A 1 -34.08 37.80 18.86
C LYS A 1 -33.26 37.14 17.76
N LEU A 2 -32.26 37.87 17.29
CA LEU A 2 -31.29 37.44 16.33
C LEU A 2 -30.26 36.53 17.06
N PHE A 3 -30.28 35.22 16.83
CA PHE A 3 -29.15 34.35 17.20
C PHE A 3 -28.09 34.53 16.12
N SER A 4 -27.08 35.33 16.40
CA SER A 4 -25.86 35.35 15.63
C SER A 4 -25.12 34.03 15.86
N THR A 5 -25.18 33.16 14.87
CA THR A 5 -24.30 32.01 14.80
C THR A 5 -22.88 32.51 14.54
N PHE A 6 -22.11 32.65 15.62
CA PHE A 6 -20.66 32.85 15.51
C PHE A 6 -20.10 31.61 14.79
N ALA A 7 -19.76 31.78 13.51
CA ALA A 7 -18.93 30.82 12.81
C ALA A 7 -17.59 30.73 13.55
N ILE A 8 -17.36 29.64 14.28
CA ILE A 8 -16.07 29.34 14.88
C ILE A 8 -15.11 29.22 13.69
N LYS A 9 -14.36 30.28 13.44
CA LYS A 9 -13.29 30.28 12.46
C LYS A 9 -12.28 29.24 12.96
N ASN A 10 -12.21 28.08 12.32
CA ASN A 10 -11.21 27.07 12.65
C ASN A 10 -9.84 27.71 12.44
N ILE A 11 -9.23 28.17 13.55
CA ILE A 11 -7.88 28.72 13.54
C ILE A 11 -6.94 27.55 13.30
N MET A 12 -6.22 27.60 12.18
CA MET A 12 -5.23 26.58 11.82
C MET A 12 -4.13 26.53 12.89
N GLU A 13 -3.96 25.37 13.51
CA GLU A 13 -2.94 25.16 14.54
C GLU A 13 -1.58 24.85 13.87
N TRP A 14 -0.50 25.50 14.38
CA TRP A 14 0.86 25.31 13.91
C TRP A 14 1.75 24.83 15.01
N LYS A 15 2.50 23.73 14.78
CA LYS A 15 3.48 23.18 15.72
C LYS A 15 4.87 23.09 15.09
N LYS A 16 5.90 23.34 15.91
CA LYS A 16 7.29 23.19 15.47
C LYS A 16 7.63 21.72 15.32
N PHE A 17 8.32 21.39 14.24
CA PHE A 17 8.73 20.00 13.97
C PHE A 17 10.15 19.76 14.45
N ARG A 18 10.29 19.07 15.58
CA ARG A 18 11.60 18.67 16.18
C ARG A 18 12.57 19.86 16.24
N ASP A 19 13.84 19.63 15.93
CA ASP A 19 14.92 20.64 15.89
C ASP A 19 15.02 21.36 14.52
N PHE A 20 14.02 21.16 13.65
CA PHE A 20 13.97 21.84 12.36
C PHE A 20 13.38 23.24 12.48
N ASP A 21 13.85 24.17 11.62
CA ASP A 21 13.36 25.56 11.57
C ASP A 21 12.05 25.67 10.74
N TYR A 22 11.10 24.78 11.03
CA TYR A 22 9.82 24.67 10.32
C TYR A 22 8.64 24.49 11.27
N LEU A 23 7.50 25.09 10.89
CA LEU A 23 6.19 24.84 11.48
C LEU A 23 5.35 23.97 10.52
N VAL A 24 4.54 23.11 11.11
CA VAL A 24 3.60 22.25 10.39
C VAL A 24 2.21 22.52 10.91
N SER A 25 1.24 22.66 10.02
CA SER A 25 -0.16 22.88 10.40
C SER A 25 -0.93 21.56 10.49
N ASP A 26 -2.05 21.59 11.20
CA ASP A 26 -3.04 20.52 11.28
C ASP A 26 -3.71 20.20 9.93
N ASP A 27 -3.66 21.10 8.95
CA ASP A 27 -4.09 20.88 7.56
C ASP A 27 -2.99 20.32 6.64
N GLY A 28 -1.77 20.13 7.17
CA GLY A 28 -0.66 19.56 6.43
C GLY A 28 0.21 20.54 5.67
N LEU A 29 0.08 21.82 5.91
CA LEU A 29 1.00 22.81 5.36
C LEU A 29 2.30 22.84 6.18
N VAL A 30 3.41 23.13 5.51
CA VAL A 30 4.73 23.26 6.15
C VAL A 30 5.30 24.63 5.76
N LYS A 31 5.75 25.40 6.74
CA LYS A 31 6.39 26.71 6.50
C LYS A 31 7.70 26.86 7.25
N ARG A 32 8.64 27.59 6.66
CA ARG A 32 9.89 27.95 7.32
C ARG A 32 9.64 29.05 8.36
N ILE A 33 10.17 28.89 9.59
CA ILE A 33 9.93 29.84 10.67
C ILE A 33 10.48 31.22 10.31
N LYS A 34 11.75 31.32 9.88
CA LYS A 34 12.40 32.60 9.59
C LYS A 34 11.75 33.43 8.52
N THR A 35 11.17 32.79 7.49
CA THR A 35 10.68 33.51 6.32
C THR A 35 9.18 33.46 6.13
N GLY A 36 8.47 32.63 6.92
CA GLY A 36 7.05 32.34 6.71
C GLY A 36 6.71 31.61 5.42
N LYS A 37 7.72 31.32 4.56
CA LYS A 37 7.51 30.71 3.25
C LYS A 37 6.96 29.29 3.38
N ILE A 38 5.85 29.02 2.70
CA ILE A 38 5.29 27.67 2.56
C ILE A 38 6.21 26.84 1.68
N ILE A 39 6.53 25.64 2.16
CA ILE A 39 7.41 24.70 1.48
C ILE A 39 6.61 23.87 0.49
N LYS A 40 7.10 23.82 -0.75
CA LYS A 40 6.49 23.01 -1.81
C LYS A 40 6.57 21.52 -1.43
N GLN A 41 5.43 20.85 -1.54
CA GLN A 41 5.35 19.41 -1.33
C GLN A 41 5.38 18.69 -2.68
N HIS A 42 6.05 17.56 -2.73
CA HIS A 42 6.08 16.67 -3.89
C HIS A 42 5.22 15.45 -3.62
N GLU A 43 4.73 14.82 -4.68
CA GLU A 43 3.98 13.59 -4.56
C GLU A 43 4.85 12.39 -4.97
N ASN A 44 4.84 11.34 -4.14
CA ASN A 44 5.53 10.09 -4.43
C ASN A 44 4.64 8.92 -3.98
N TYR A 45 4.26 8.03 -4.91
CA TYR A 45 3.32 6.92 -4.68
C TYR A 45 2.01 7.35 -4.01
N GLY A 46 1.51 8.55 -4.38
CA GLY A 46 0.29 9.13 -3.82
C GLY A 46 0.46 9.79 -2.45
N TYR A 47 1.64 9.82 -1.85
CA TYR A 47 1.92 10.50 -0.58
C TYR A 47 2.55 11.87 -0.81
N LYS A 48 2.15 12.87 -0.03
CA LYS A 48 2.84 14.15 0.03
C LYS A 48 4.14 14.02 0.83
N ILE A 49 5.24 14.47 0.23
CA ILE A 49 6.59 14.50 0.80
C ILE A 49 7.08 15.94 0.83
N VAL A 50 7.73 16.32 1.91
CA VAL A 50 8.41 17.60 2.06
C VAL A 50 9.90 17.39 2.27
N CYS A 51 10.71 18.24 1.63
CA CYS A 51 12.16 18.31 1.85
C CYS A 51 12.46 19.44 2.82
N LEU A 52 13.03 19.10 3.97
CA LEU A 52 13.42 20.05 5.01
C LEU A 52 14.96 20.05 5.12
N SER A 53 15.53 21.25 5.26
CA SER A 53 16.98 21.38 5.46
C SER A 53 17.29 21.68 6.92
N ASN A 54 18.31 21.03 7.46
CA ASN A 54 18.87 21.30 8.76
C ASN A 54 20.40 21.14 8.72
N ASN A 55 21.13 22.16 9.19
CA ASN A 55 22.59 22.16 9.18
C ASN A 55 23.22 21.80 7.81
N GLY A 56 22.69 22.37 6.72
CA GLY A 56 23.17 22.13 5.35
C GLY A 56 22.76 20.77 4.75
N LYS A 57 22.11 19.89 5.51
CA LYS A 57 21.64 18.58 5.04
C LYS A 57 20.16 18.61 4.69
N HIS A 58 19.76 17.80 3.72
CA HIS A 58 18.37 17.67 3.26
C HIS A 58 17.76 16.37 3.76
N TYR A 59 16.52 16.48 4.29
CA TYR A 59 15.77 15.36 4.85
C TYR A 59 14.39 15.31 4.22
N TYR A 60 13.95 14.11 3.83
CA TYR A 60 12.66 13.90 3.18
C TYR A 60 11.69 13.24 4.17
N PHE A 61 10.56 13.88 4.38
CA PHE A 61 9.53 13.40 5.30
C PHE A 61 8.18 13.28 4.60
N ARG A 62 7.46 12.21 4.91
CA ARG A 62 6.06 12.09 4.52
C ARG A 62 5.21 12.98 5.44
N VAL A 63 4.41 13.87 4.86
CA VAL A 63 3.66 14.90 5.60
C VAL A 63 2.72 14.29 6.63
N HIS A 64 1.96 13.23 6.29
CA HIS A 64 1.07 12.57 7.25
C HIS A 64 1.80 12.03 8.49
N ARG A 65 3.06 11.60 8.36
CA ARG A 65 3.85 11.14 9.51
C ARG A 65 4.23 12.29 10.44
N ILE A 66 4.60 13.44 9.88
CA ILE A 66 4.87 14.64 10.70
C ILE A 66 3.61 15.05 11.46
N ILE A 67 2.46 15.08 10.80
CA ILE A 67 1.19 15.46 11.42
C ILE A 67 0.81 14.47 12.52
N GLY A 68 0.92 13.17 12.25
CA GLY A 68 0.63 12.16 13.25
C GLY A 68 1.54 12.26 14.48
N GLU A 69 2.82 12.57 14.29
CA GLU A 69 3.77 12.77 15.39
C GLU A 69 3.44 14.01 16.23
N LEU A 70 3.03 15.10 15.58
CA LEU A 70 2.82 16.39 16.26
C LEU A 70 1.44 16.55 16.91
N PHE A 71 0.42 15.94 16.35
CA PHE A 71 -0.97 16.26 16.68
C PHE A 71 -1.80 15.07 17.19
N LEU A 72 -1.34 13.84 17.00
CA LEU A 72 -2.10 12.65 17.41
C LEU A 72 -1.40 11.89 18.54
N PRO A 73 -2.16 11.33 19.50
CA PRO A 73 -1.61 10.40 20.46
C PRO A 73 -1.13 9.14 19.71
N ILE A 74 0.10 8.70 20.01
CA ILE A 74 0.70 7.53 19.37
C ILE A 74 0.06 6.27 19.96
N THR A 75 -0.86 5.66 19.23
CA THR A 75 -1.60 4.45 19.63
C THR A 75 -1.28 3.24 18.74
N GLY A 76 -0.34 3.39 17.81
CA GLY A 76 0.03 2.35 16.87
C GLY A 76 1.37 2.63 16.19
N ASN A 77 1.71 1.82 15.19
CA ASN A 77 2.98 1.91 14.47
C ASN A 77 2.85 2.43 13.03
N VAL A 78 1.64 2.60 12.55
CA VAL A 78 1.35 3.16 11.22
C VAL A 78 0.28 4.24 11.29
N ILE A 79 0.31 5.17 10.32
CA ILE A 79 -0.76 6.17 10.16
C ILE A 79 -1.64 5.74 9.01
N ASN A 80 -2.92 5.65 9.29
CA ASN A 80 -3.98 5.38 8.34
C ASN A 80 -4.62 6.69 7.86
N HIS A 81 -5.00 6.74 6.58
CA HIS A 81 -5.89 7.75 6.02
C HIS A 81 -7.31 7.19 6.03
N LYS A 82 -8.18 7.70 6.90
CA LYS A 82 -9.54 7.17 7.13
C LYS A 82 -10.36 7.10 5.84
N ASN A 83 -10.19 8.05 4.92
CA ASN A 83 -10.87 8.07 3.63
C ASN A 83 -10.10 7.32 2.51
N GLY A 84 -8.94 6.73 2.80
CA GLY A 84 -8.08 6.04 1.84
C GLY A 84 -7.32 6.93 0.86
N ILE A 85 -7.45 8.25 0.94
CA ILE A 85 -6.79 9.22 0.05
C ILE A 85 -5.44 9.61 0.66
N ARG A 86 -4.36 9.08 0.11
CA ARG A 86 -2.99 9.20 0.66
C ARG A 86 -2.41 10.61 0.68
N ASN A 87 -2.95 11.53 -0.09
CA ASN A 87 -2.53 12.93 -0.14
C ASN A 87 -3.43 13.88 0.68
N ASP A 88 -4.52 13.36 1.28
CA ASP A 88 -5.37 14.12 2.20
C ASP A 88 -4.82 14.04 3.62
N ASN A 89 -3.92 14.95 3.94
CA ASN A 89 -3.18 14.96 5.19
C ASN A 89 -3.82 15.81 6.30
N ARG A 90 -5.08 16.24 6.14
CA ARG A 90 -5.78 16.93 7.20
C ARG A 90 -5.87 16.07 8.46
N LEU A 91 -5.61 16.66 9.61
CA LEU A 91 -5.57 15.95 10.90
C LEU A 91 -6.79 15.07 11.14
N LYS A 92 -8.00 15.58 10.86
CA LYS A 92 -9.27 14.83 11.00
C LYS A 92 -9.33 13.54 10.19
N ASN A 93 -8.54 13.44 9.13
CA ASN A 93 -8.48 12.27 8.24
C ASN A 93 -7.41 11.25 8.66
N LEU A 94 -6.56 11.58 9.61
CA LEU A 94 -5.45 10.73 10.04
C LEU A 94 -5.74 10.06 11.37
N GLU A 95 -5.16 8.88 11.58
CA GLU A 95 -5.16 8.15 12.83
C GLU A 95 -3.94 7.24 12.95
N TRP A 96 -3.41 7.09 14.16
CA TRP A 96 -2.46 6.02 14.46
C TRP A 96 -3.19 4.70 14.62
N CYS A 97 -2.67 3.63 14.02
CA CYS A 97 -3.26 2.31 14.14
C CYS A 97 -2.21 1.20 14.01
N THR A 98 -2.64 -0.03 14.26
CA THR A 98 -1.81 -1.20 13.99
C THR A 98 -1.81 -1.55 12.50
N GLN A 99 -0.77 -2.24 12.03
CA GLN A 99 -0.71 -2.73 10.66
C GLN A 99 -1.91 -3.62 10.30
N SER A 100 -2.32 -4.49 11.22
CA SER A 100 -3.49 -5.37 11.01
C SER A 100 -4.78 -4.59 10.80
N TYR A 101 -5.01 -3.55 11.63
CA TYR A 101 -6.16 -2.66 11.46
C TYR A 101 -6.12 -1.94 10.11
N ASN A 102 -4.96 -1.37 9.74
CA ASN A 102 -4.81 -0.65 8.47
C ASN A 102 -5.09 -1.55 7.26
N VAL A 103 -4.63 -2.80 7.29
CA VAL A 103 -4.93 -3.78 6.25
C VAL A 103 -6.42 -4.10 6.21
N LYS A 104 -7.04 -4.38 7.38
CA LYS A 104 -8.48 -4.66 7.47
C LYS A 104 -9.30 -3.48 6.95
N HIS A 105 -9.01 -2.25 7.40
CA HIS A 105 -9.66 -1.02 6.95
C HIS A 105 -9.64 -0.87 5.42
N SER A 106 -8.50 -1.21 4.78
CA SER A 106 -8.40 -1.11 3.32
C SER A 106 -9.31 -2.08 2.56
N TYR A 107 -9.68 -3.22 3.17
CA TYR A 107 -10.61 -4.19 2.58
C TYR A 107 -12.06 -3.90 2.94
N ASP A 108 -12.34 -3.58 4.19
CA ASP A 108 -13.70 -3.46 4.70
C ASP A 108 -14.32 -2.09 4.37
N ILE A 109 -13.54 -1.01 4.51
CA ILE A 109 -14.03 0.36 4.35
C ILE A 109 -13.77 0.90 2.94
N LEU A 110 -12.60 0.60 2.37
CA LEU A 110 -12.22 1.11 1.05
C LEU A 110 -12.63 0.15 -0.09
N ASN A 111 -13.42 -0.87 0.20
CA ASN A 111 -13.92 -1.86 -0.77
C ASN A 111 -12.80 -2.41 -1.69
N ARG A 112 -11.56 -2.45 -1.20
CA ARG A 112 -10.51 -3.14 -1.92
C ARG A 112 -10.87 -4.61 -1.89
N THR A 113 -11.43 -5.10 -2.97
CA THR A 113 -11.51 -6.54 -3.16
C THR A 113 -10.12 -7.11 -2.93
N ARG A 114 -9.99 -8.05 -1.98
CA ARG A 114 -8.92 -9.02 -2.11
C ARG A 114 -9.11 -9.58 -3.51
N ILE A 115 -8.25 -9.19 -4.43
CA ILE A 115 -8.01 -10.05 -5.56
C ILE A 115 -7.51 -11.32 -4.87
N LYS A 116 -8.43 -12.27 -4.61
CA LYS A 116 -8.01 -13.66 -4.55
C LYS A 116 -7.21 -13.76 -5.83
N SER A 117 -5.87 -13.79 -5.73
CA SER A 117 -5.08 -14.27 -6.85
C SER A 117 -5.84 -15.51 -7.26
N ASP A 118 -6.52 -15.45 -8.39
CA ASP A 118 -7.24 -16.58 -8.92
C ASP A 118 -6.25 -17.70 -8.72
N VAL A 119 -6.63 -18.66 -7.88
CA VAL A 119 -5.70 -19.67 -7.41
C VAL A 119 -5.19 -20.25 -8.69
N ASN A 120 -3.93 -19.91 -9.03
CA ASN A 120 -3.39 -20.30 -10.31
C ASN A 120 -3.43 -21.82 -10.28
N SER A 121 -4.46 -22.40 -10.90
CA SER A 121 -4.48 -23.83 -11.13
C SER A 121 -3.17 -24.18 -11.81
N VAL A 122 -2.64 -25.34 -11.49
CA VAL A 122 -1.39 -25.82 -12.05
C VAL A 122 -1.72 -26.96 -12.99
N TYR A 123 -1.36 -26.81 -14.23
CA TYR A 123 -1.46 -27.85 -15.24
C TYR A 123 -0.14 -28.60 -15.35
N MET A 124 -0.23 -29.91 -15.40
CA MET A 124 0.90 -30.84 -15.52
C MET A 124 0.83 -31.49 -16.91
N TYR A 125 1.95 -31.51 -17.58
CA TYR A 125 2.14 -32.11 -18.90
C TYR A 125 3.35 -33.05 -18.88
N ASP A 126 3.39 -34.02 -19.80
CA ASP A 126 4.61 -34.71 -20.11
C ASP A 126 5.59 -33.86 -20.94
N THR A 127 6.72 -34.44 -21.34
CA THR A 127 7.74 -33.75 -22.14
C THR A 127 7.27 -33.41 -23.56
N ASP A 128 6.24 -34.09 -24.08
CA ASP A 128 5.65 -33.86 -25.38
C ASP A 128 4.45 -32.90 -25.34
N TYR A 129 4.28 -32.21 -24.19
CA TYR A 129 3.16 -31.30 -23.91
C TYR A 129 1.79 -31.97 -23.93
N THR A 130 1.71 -33.29 -23.73
CA THR A 130 0.43 -33.95 -23.52
C THR A 130 -0.10 -33.65 -22.13
N PHE A 131 -1.33 -33.15 -22.03
CA PHE A 131 -1.97 -32.82 -20.77
C PHE A 131 -2.17 -34.09 -19.92
N ILE A 132 -1.71 -33.99 -18.67
CA ILE A 132 -1.85 -35.09 -17.71
C ILE A 132 -2.93 -34.77 -16.68
N LYS A 133 -2.80 -33.59 -16.01
CA LYS A 133 -3.69 -33.27 -14.88
C LYS A 133 -3.71 -31.77 -14.54
N GLU A 134 -4.87 -31.33 -14.03
CA GLU A 134 -5.05 -30.04 -13.39
C GLU A 134 -5.08 -30.19 -11.87
N TYR A 135 -4.42 -29.27 -11.18
CA TYR A 135 -4.45 -29.10 -9.73
C TYR A 135 -5.00 -27.71 -9.41
N LYS A 136 -5.88 -27.61 -8.40
CA LYS A 136 -6.51 -26.35 -7.98
C LYS A 136 -5.52 -25.31 -7.46
N SER A 137 -4.32 -25.72 -7.07
CA SER A 137 -3.28 -24.85 -6.54
C SER A 137 -1.91 -25.48 -6.59
N LEU A 138 -0.87 -24.65 -6.52
CA LEU A 138 0.52 -25.09 -6.37
C LEU A 138 0.72 -25.98 -5.12
N SER A 139 0.00 -25.68 -4.05
CA SER A 139 0.06 -26.49 -2.80
C SER A 139 -0.52 -27.88 -2.98
N GLU A 140 -1.65 -27.99 -3.67
CA GLU A 140 -2.26 -29.27 -3.99
C GLU A 140 -1.37 -30.07 -4.94
N CYS A 141 -0.84 -29.42 -5.97
CA CYS A 141 0.08 -30.05 -6.92
C CYS A 141 1.29 -30.64 -6.19
N SER A 142 1.97 -29.86 -5.37
CA SER A 142 3.12 -30.31 -4.58
C SER A 142 2.76 -31.49 -3.65
N LYS A 143 1.63 -31.42 -2.95
CA LYS A 143 1.17 -32.48 -2.04
C LYS A 143 0.84 -33.78 -2.78
N LYS A 144 0.22 -33.68 -3.96
CA LYS A 144 -0.21 -34.86 -4.74
C LYS A 144 0.92 -35.52 -5.52
N THR A 145 1.89 -34.73 -5.99
CA THR A 145 3.04 -35.22 -6.77
C THR A 145 4.25 -35.55 -5.93
N GLY A 146 4.34 -35.04 -4.68
CA GLY A 146 5.53 -35.11 -3.86
C GLY A 146 6.66 -34.17 -4.30
N PHE A 147 6.44 -33.36 -5.34
CA PHE A 147 7.48 -32.46 -5.88
C PHE A 147 7.58 -31.17 -5.09
N SER A 148 8.78 -30.60 -5.01
CA SER A 148 9.01 -29.32 -4.32
C SER A 148 8.18 -28.19 -4.94
N LYS A 149 7.44 -27.47 -4.08
CA LYS A 149 6.66 -26.29 -4.43
C LYS A 149 7.48 -25.23 -5.18
N GLY A 150 8.72 -25.00 -4.73
CA GLY A 150 9.65 -24.05 -5.35
C GLY A 150 10.01 -24.48 -6.77
N ASN A 151 10.27 -25.75 -6.98
CA ASN A 151 10.64 -26.29 -8.29
C ASN A 151 9.47 -26.19 -9.28
N ILE A 152 8.24 -26.57 -8.86
CA ILE A 152 7.05 -26.44 -9.68
C ILE A 152 6.81 -24.97 -10.04
N SER A 153 6.91 -24.07 -9.06
CA SER A 153 6.72 -22.61 -9.29
C SER A 153 7.75 -22.03 -10.27
N GLN A 154 9.01 -22.47 -10.19
CA GLN A 154 10.04 -22.04 -11.14
C GLN A 154 9.75 -22.52 -12.56
N CYS A 155 9.26 -23.74 -12.71
CA CYS A 155 8.84 -24.28 -14.00
C CYS A 155 7.67 -23.49 -14.57
N CYS A 156 6.61 -23.24 -13.77
CA CYS A 156 5.44 -22.46 -14.19
C CYS A 156 5.77 -21.02 -14.60
N ASN A 157 6.72 -20.39 -13.91
CA ASN A 157 7.07 -18.98 -14.18
C ASN A 157 7.99 -18.82 -15.39
N LYS A 158 8.50 -19.91 -15.97
CA LYS A 158 9.50 -19.87 -17.07
C LYS A 158 10.73 -19.00 -16.73
N LYS A 159 10.95 -18.72 -15.43
CA LYS A 159 12.07 -17.95 -14.91
C LYS A 159 13.17 -18.90 -14.46
N GLY A 160 14.28 -18.87 -15.17
CA GLY A 160 15.45 -19.68 -14.86
C GLY A 160 15.61 -20.90 -15.77
N TYR A 161 16.62 -21.71 -15.46
CA TYR A 161 17.04 -22.86 -16.30
C TYR A 161 16.13 -24.09 -16.18
N ARG A 162 15.16 -24.06 -15.29
CA ARG A 162 14.31 -25.23 -15.01
C ARG A 162 13.11 -25.29 -15.94
N LYS A 163 13.22 -26.11 -16.98
CA LYS A 163 12.13 -26.38 -17.94
C LYS A 163 11.17 -27.47 -17.47
N THR A 164 11.65 -28.43 -16.68
CA THR A 164 10.88 -29.56 -16.19
C THR A 164 11.16 -29.86 -14.71
N VAL A 165 10.25 -30.56 -14.06
CA VAL A 165 10.42 -31.12 -12.71
C VAL A 165 10.15 -32.60 -12.79
N ASN A 166 11.19 -33.42 -12.56
CA ASN A 166 11.13 -34.89 -12.64
C ASN A 166 10.52 -35.40 -13.98
N GLY A 167 10.89 -34.78 -15.11
CA GLY A 167 10.39 -35.20 -16.42
C GLY A 167 9.00 -34.63 -16.79
N TYR A 168 8.42 -33.75 -15.97
CA TYR A 168 7.12 -33.14 -16.23
C TYR A 168 7.23 -31.63 -16.38
N ILE A 169 6.40 -31.06 -17.24
CA ILE A 169 6.24 -29.62 -17.47
C ILE A 169 5.06 -29.13 -16.64
N PHE A 170 5.22 -27.97 -16.00
CA PHE A 170 4.16 -27.33 -15.22
C PHE A 170 3.92 -25.92 -15.73
N GLU A 171 2.64 -25.56 -15.85
CA GLU A 171 2.21 -24.21 -16.21
C GLU A 171 1.09 -23.73 -15.27
N TYR A 172 1.07 -22.42 -15.00
CA TYR A 172 -0.10 -21.84 -14.33
C TYR A 172 -1.25 -21.74 -15.32
N GLY A 173 -2.42 -22.21 -14.91
CA GLY A 173 -3.65 -22.00 -15.65
C GLY A 173 -3.91 -20.49 -15.75
N ILE A 174 -3.96 -20.00 -16.97
CA ILE A 174 -4.44 -18.64 -17.25
C ILE A 174 -5.95 -18.71 -17.10
N VAL A 175 -6.47 -18.26 -15.94
CA VAL A 175 -7.90 -17.97 -15.85
C VAL A 175 -8.17 -16.88 -16.85
N ASN A 176 -8.78 -17.26 -17.96
CA ASN A 176 -9.11 -16.41 -19.09
C ASN A 176 -9.94 -15.21 -18.59
N ARG A 177 -9.30 -14.06 -18.32
CA ARG A 177 -9.99 -12.77 -18.15
C ARG A 177 -10.81 -12.35 -19.38
N PHE A 178 -10.74 -13.13 -20.46
CA PHE A 178 -11.38 -12.82 -21.74
C PHE A 178 -12.67 -13.60 -22.02
N LYS A 179 -13.13 -14.52 -21.13
CA LYS A 179 -14.40 -15.25 -21.33
C LYS A 179 -15.66 -14.47 -20.92
N LYS A 180 -15.59 -13.17 -20.64
CA LYS A 180 -16.77 -12.33 -20.35
C LYS A 180 -17.09 -11.29 -21.45
N LYS A 181 -16.72 -11.55 -22.68
CA LYS A 181 -17.10 -10.68 -23.82
C LYS A 181 -17.56 -11.45 -25.07
N LEU A 182 -18.23 -12.56 -24.88
CA LEU A 182 -18.95 -13.22 -25.97
C LEU A 182 -20.14 -13.99 -25.36
N CYS A 183 -21.18 -13.27 -25.03
CA CYS A 183 -22.61 -13.65 -25.05
C CYS A 183 -23.40 -12.35 -25.01
#